data_13c57255a0903f26c00dc3f741bb7a0f
#
_entry.id   13c57255a0903f26c00dc3f741bb7a0f
#
_cell.length_a   1.000
_cell.length_b   1.000
_cell.length_c   1.000
_cell.angle_alpha   90.00
_cell.angle_beta   90.00
_cell.angle_gamma   90.00
#
_symmetry.space_group_name_H-M   'P 1'
#
loop_
_entity.id
_entity.type
_entity.pdbx_description
1 polymer ?
#
loop_
_entity_poly.entity_id
_entity_poly.type
_entity_poly.pdbx_seq_one_letter_code
_entity_poly.pdbx_strand_id
1 'polypeptide(L)'
;RLTTNLRIGLEGHEARARTRLTEGDKVFVALSWSKHPAPQNFEEAADKMWKTSESWRQWINIGDFPDHPWRAYLQRSALTLKGLVYSPTGALLAASSTSLPETPQGERNWDYRYSWIRDSTFALWGLYTLGLDREADDFFSFIADVSGATNGERHPLQVMYGVGGEQIGRAHV
;
A
#
# COMPACT_ATOMS: atom_id res chain seq x y z
N ARG A 1 -10.30 16.52 1.33
CA ARG A 1 -11.50 17.03 0.65
C ARG A 1 -12.51 15.89 0.51
N LEU A 2 -13.78 16.14 0.90
CA LEU A 2 -14.89 15.22 0.69
C LEU A 2 -15.73 15.73 -0.49
N THR A 3 -16.04 14.86 -1.44
CA THR A 3 -16.89 15.14 -2.61
C THR A 3 -17.97 14.08 -2.70
N THR A 4 -19.21 14.48 -2.91
CA THR A 4 -20.37 13.59 -2.97
C THR A 4 -21.55 14.28 -3.61
N ASN A 5 -22.52 13.53 -4.12
CA ASN A 5 -23.84 14.03 -4.53
C ASN A 5 -24.90 13.94 -3.40
N LEU A 6 -24.51 13.48 -2.22
CA LEU A 6 -25.38 13.49 -1.04
C LEU A 6 -25.45 14.87 -0.37
N ARG A 7 -26.58 15.19 0.23
CA ARG A 7 -26.68 16.33 1.16
C ARG A 7 -26.03 15.93 2.49
N ILE A 8 -24.93 16.59 2.83
CA ILE A 8 -24.17 16.32 4.05
C ILE A 8 -24.42 17.41 5.06
N GLY A 9 -24.72 17.02 6.30
CA GLY A 9 -24.63 17.87 7.50
C GLY A 9 -23.25 17.71 8.14
N LEU A 10 -22.72 18.80 8.69
CA LEU A 10 -21.49 18.78 9.49
C LEU A 10 -21.84 19.01 10.96
N GLU A 11 -21.45 18.06 11.82
CA GLU A 11 -21.57 18.16 13.27
C GLU A 11 -20.19 17.96 13.90
N GLY A 12 -19.59 19.02 14.42
CA GLY A 12 -18.23 18.99 14.95
C GLY A 12 -17.23 18.51 13.90
N HIS A 13 -16.61 17.34 14.12
CA HIS A 13 -15.65 16.72 13.21
C HIS A 13 -16.24 15.61 12.34
N GLU A 14 -17.56 15.43 12.37
CA GLU A 14 -18.25 14.38 11.63
C GLU A 14 -19.05 14.95 10.46
N ALA A 15 -19.01 14.25 9.34
CA ALA A 15 -19.87 14.49 8.19
C ALA A 15 -20.95 13.41 8.14
N ARG A 16 -22.20 13.79 8.21
CA ARG A 16 -23.33 12.86 8.25
C ARG A 16 -24.29 13.11 7.10
N ALA A 17 -24.77 12.04 6.48
CA ALA A 17 -25.82 12.07 5.51
C ALA A 17 -26.84 10.97 5.78
N ARG A 18 -28.10 11.26 5.58
CA ARG A 18 -29.18 10.28 5.61
C ARG A 18 -30.03 10.46 4.37
N THR A 19 -30.11 9.41 3.55
CA THR A 19 -30.89 9.45 2.32
C THR A 19 -31.62 8.12 2.15
N ARG A 20 -32.77 8.16 1.45
CA ARG A 20 -33.45 6.97 0.98
C ARG A 20 -33.01 6.73 -0.44
N LEU A 21 -32.58 5.49 -0.75
CA LEU A 21 -32.22 5.05 -2.09
C LEU A 21 -33.32 4.15 -2.63
N THR A 22 -33.61 4.30 -3.89
CA THR A 22 -34.49 3.45 -4.67
C THR A 22 -33.69 2.76 -5.78
N GLU A 23 -34.27 1.75 -6.41
CA GLU A 23 -33.61 1.07 -7.53
C GLU A 23 -33.26 2.08 -8.64
N GLY A 24 -32.03 2.04 -9.11
CA GLY A 24 -31.49 2.96 -10.12
C GLY A 24 -30.81 4.21 -9.57
N ASP A 25 -31.00 4.54 -8.30
CA ASP A 25 -30.30 5.68 -7.69
C ASP A 25 -28.78 5.45 -7.63
N LYS A 26 -28.04 6.49 -8.01
CA LYS A 26 -26.57 6.47 -7.99
C LYS A 26 -26.05 7.47 -6.99
N VAL A 27 -25.32 6.99 -6.00
CA VAL A 27 -24.62 7.83 -5.01
C VAL A 27 -23.15 7.51 -4.98
N PHE A 28 -22.35 8.54 -4.73
CA PHE A 28 -20.93 8.38 -4.49
C PHE A 28 -20.46 9.22 -3.32
N VAL A 29 -19.41 8.77 -2.67
CA VAL A 29 -18.64 9.50 -1.67
C VAL A 29 -17.17 9.31 -1.97
N ALA A 30 -16.44 10.39 -2.17
CA ALA A 30 -15.01 10.35 -2.42
C ALA A 30 -14.28 11.21 -1.38
N LEU A 31 -13.38 10.58 -0.65
CA LEU A 31 -12.45 11.25 0.25
C LEU A 31 -11.08 11.32 -0.42
N SER A 32 -10.58 12.53 -0.62
CA SER A 32 -9.26 12.75 -1.20
C SER A 32 -8.48 13.76 -0.38
N TRP A 33 -7.22 13.49 -0.22
CA TRP A 33 -6.23 14.45 0.22
C TRP A 33 -5.12 14.51 -0.82
N SER A 34 -4.38 15.54 -0.90
CA SER A 34 -3.39 15.81 -1.93
C SER A 34 -3.90 16.68 -3.09
N LYS A 35 -3.02 16.92 -4.05
CA LYS A 35 -3.29 17.76 -5.23
C LYS A 35 -4.09 17.04 -6.33
N HIS A 36 -4.37 15.76 -6.18
CA HIS A 36 -5.16 15.05 -7.19
C HIS A 36 -6.62 15.49 -7.15
N PRO A 37 -7.22 15.78 -8.30
CA PRO A 37 -8.62 16.21 -8.36
C PRO A 37 -9.53 15.06 -7.89
N ALA A 38 -10.41 15.40 -6.95
CA ALA A 38 -11.48 14.48 -6.53
C ALA A 38 -12.50 14.33 -7.67
N PRO A 39 -13.14 13.15 -7.82
CA PRO A 39 -14.24 12.99 -8.76
C PRO A 39 -15.36 13.96 -8.43
N GLN A 40 -15.99 14.54 -9.46
CA GLN A 40 -17.04 15.54 -9.29
C GLN A 40 -18.44 14.94 -9.43
N ASN A 41 -18.55 13.75 -10.03
CA ASN A 41 -19.81 13.06 -10.25
C ASN A 41 -19.61 11.53 -10.09
N PHE A 42 -20.74 10.80 -10.15
CA PHE A 42 -20.73 9.34 -10.02
C PHE A 42 -19.95 8.66 -11.13
N GLU A 43 -20.07 9.13 -12.34
CA GLU A 43 -19.42 8.53 -13.53
C GLU A 43 -17.89 8.63 -13.42
N GLU A 44 -17.36 9.76 -12.99
CA GLU A 44 -15.92 9.92 -12.73
C GLU A 44 -15.43 9.03 -11.57
N ALA A 45 -16.25 8.91 -10.52
CA ALA A 45 -15.92 8.04 -9.39
C ALA A 45 -15.91 6.56 -9.81
N ALA A 46 -16.90 6.14 -10.60
CA ALA A 46 -17.02 4.79 -11.14
C ALA A 46 -15.86 4.46 -12.11
N ASP A 47 -15.49 5.40 -12.99
CA ASP A 47 -14.35 5.24 -13.90
C ASP A 47 -13.03 5.06 -13.13
N LYS A 48 -12.80 5.85 -12.07
CA LYS A 48 -11.61 5.67 -11.22
C LYS A 48 -11.59 4.31 -10.52
N MET A 49 -12.71 3.84 -10.01
CA MET A 49 -12.84 2.51 -9.42
C MET A 49 -12.57 1.41 -10.44
N TRP A 50 -13.14 1.54 -11.65
CA TRP A 50 -12.92 0.57 -12.72
C TRP A 50 -11.44 0.52 -13.13
N LYS A 51 -10.79 1.66 -13.37
CA LYS A 51 -9.37 1.75 -13.70
C LYS A 51 -8.47 1.14 -12.63
N THR A 52 -8.78 1.39 -11.37
CA THR A 52 -8.06 0.77 -10.24
C THR A 52 -8.22 -0.75 -10.25
N SER A 53 -9.44 -1.23 -10.38
CA SER A 53 -9.73 -2.67 -10.44
C SER A 53 -9.03 -3.34 -11.62
N GLU A 54 -9.02 -2.68 -12.78
CA GLU A 54 -8.37 -3.18 -13.99
C GLU A 54 -6.84 -3.22 -13.83
N SER A 55 -6.23 -2.19 -13.25
CA SER A 55 -4.79 -2.18 -12.96
C SER A 55 -4.38 -3.36 -12.06
N TRP A 56 -5.17 -3.66 -11.03
CA TRP A 56 -4.92 -4.81 -10.16
C TRP A 56 -5.09 -6.15 -10.88
N ARG A 57 -6.09 -6.28 -11.76
CA ARG A 57 -6.28 -7.48 -12.58
C ARG A 57 -5.13 -7.68 -13.57
N GLN A 58 -4.71 -6.61 -14.25
CA GLN A 58 -3.60 -6.68 -15.19
C GLN A 58 -2.32 -7.09 -14.46
N TRP A 59 -2.05 -6.51 -13.29
CA TRP A 59 -0.87 -6.85 -12.52
C TRP A 59 -0.88 -8.33 -12.07
N ILE A 60 -1.97 -8.83 -11.49
CA ILE A 60 -2.03 -10.21 -11.01
C ILE A 60 -1.96 -11.23 -12.14
N ASN A 61 -2.39 -10.87 -13.35
CA ASN A 61 -2.35 -11.74 -14.53
C ASN A 61 -0.93 -11.89 -15.12
N ILE A 62 0.03 -11.06 -14.71
CA ILE A 62 1.45 -11.24 -15.09
C ILE A 62 2.03 -12.45 -14.37
N GLY A 63 1.57 -12.72 -13.15
CA GLY A 63 2.12 -13.76 -12.30
C GLY A 63 1.83 -15.17 -12.79
N ASP A 64 2.82 -16.04 -12.65
CA ASP A 64 2.71 -17.49 -12.91
C ASP A 64 2.24 -18.19 -11.63
N PHE A 65 0.94 -18.40 -11.55
CA PHE A 65 0.33 -19.07 -10.41
C PHE A 65 0.04 -20.53 -10.74
N PRO A 66 0.52 -21.48 -9.93
CA PRO A 66 0.30 -22.90 -10.18
C PRO A 66 -1.18 -23.27 -10.17
N ASP A 67 -1.55 -24.28 -10.96
CA ASP A 67 -2.86 -24.89 -10.87
C ASP A 67 -2.93 -25.79 -9.63
N HIS A 68 -3.38 -25.21 -8.53
CA HIS A 68 -3.37 -25.83 -7.21
C HIS A 68 -4.56 -25.32 -6.39
N PRO A 69 -5.14 -26.13 -5.49
CA PRO A 69 -6.24 -25.68 -4.61
C PRO A 69 -5.98 -24.38 -3.82
N TRP A 70 -4.72 -24.05 -3.58
CA TRP A 70 -4.33 -22.80 -2.89
C TRP A 70 -4.04 -21.63 -3.81
N ARG A 71 -4.27 -21.76 -5.13
CA ARG A 71 -4.03 -20.69 -6.11
C ARG A 71 -4.65 -19.35 -5.67
N ALA A 72 -5.89 -19.36 -5.21
CA ALA A 72 -6.58 -18.14 -4.76
C ALA A 72 -5.91 -17.49 -3.54
N TYR A 73 -5.36 -18.29 -2.64
CA TYR A 73 -4.59 -17.78 -1.49
C TYR A 73 -3.26 -17.16 -1.92
N LEU A 74 -2.55 -17.79 -2.85
CA LEU A 74 -1.32 -17.24 -3.42
C LEU A 74 -1.57 -15.89 -4.11
N GLN A 75 -2.61 -15.80 -4.92
CA GLN A 75 -3.02 -14.56 -5.56
C GLN A 75 -3.37 -13.47 -4.54
N ARG A 76 -4.11 -13.82 -3.48
CA ARG A 76 -4.43 -12.87 -2.41
C ARG A 76 -3.18 -12.40 -1.66
N SER A 77 -2.26 -13.30 -1.38
CA SER A 77 -0.98 -12.96 -0.73
C SER A 77 -0.15 -12.03 -1.61
N ALA A 78 -0.03 -12.32 -2.91
CA ALA A 78 0.68 -11.48 -3.86
C ALA A 78 0.08 -10.06 -3.94
N LEU A 79 -1.26 -9.95 -4.02
CA LEU A 79 -1.96 -8.66 -4.00
C LEU A 79 -1.71 -7.89 -2.70
N THR A 80 -1.63 -8.59 -1.56
CA THR A 80 -1.34 -7.97 -0.27
C THR A 80 0.08 -7.41 -0.25
N LEU A 81 1.07 -8.19 -0.68
CA LEU A 81 2.46 -7.75 -0.78
C LEU A 81 2.60 -6.57 -1.74
N LYS A 82 1.97 -6.62 -2.91
CA LYS A 82 1.94 -5.48 -3.85
C LYS A 82 1.35 -4.22 -3.22
N GLY A 83 0.31 -4.37 -2.40
CA GLY A 83 -0.31 -3.26 -1.68
C GLY A 83 0.59 -2.60 -0.64
N LEU A 84 1.68 -3.27 -0.23
CA LEU A 84 2.68 -2.74 0.71
C LEU A 84 3.86 -2.04 0.00
N VAL A 85 3.94 -2.11 -1.34
CA VAL A 85 4.96 -1.40 -2.10
C VAL A 85 4.62 0.09 -2.19
N TYR A 86 5.53 0.94 -1.75
CA TYR A 86 5.44 2.38 -1.90
C TYR A 86 5.97 2.80 -3.27
N SER A 87 5.07 2.98 -4.22
CA SER A 87 5.38 3.20 -5.64
C SER A 87 6.37 4.36 -5.92
N PRO A 88 6.39 5.49 -5.16
CA PRO A 88 7.33 6.57 -5.47
C PRO A 88 8.81 6.23 -5.28
N THR A 89 9.15 5.28 -4.42
CA THR A 89 10.54 4.92 -4.10
C THR A 89 10.85 3.44 -4.33
N GLY A 90 9.85 2.59 -4.49
CA GLY A 90 10.03 1.14 -4.51
C GLY A 90 10.22 0.50 -3.13
N ALA A 91 10.20 1.28 -2.05
CA ALA A 91 10.27 0.74 -0.69
C ALA A 91 9.09 -0.20 -0.41
N LEU A 92 9.34 -1.28 0.33
CA LEU A 92 8.31 -2.25 0.71
C LEU A 92 8.13 -2.23 2.23
N LEU A 93 6.92 -1.92 2.67
CA LEU A 93 6.57 -1.93 4.09
C LEU A 93 6.50 -3.38 4.62
N ALA A 94 6.95 -3.60 5.85
CA ALA A 94 6.78 -4.89 6.52
C ALA A 94 5.30 -5.18 6.81
N ALA A 95 4.54 -4.15 7.20
CA ALA A 95 3.08 -4.20 7.28
C ALA A 95 2.47 -2.79 7.22
N SER A 96 1.15 -2.69 7.02
CA SER A 96 0.43 -1.41 7.02
C SER A 96 0.10 -0.88 8.42
N SER A 97 0.46 -1.60 9.48
CA SER A 97 0.14 -1.28 10.87
C SER A 97 1.30 -1.57 11.81
N THR A 98 1.16 -1.18 13.06
CA THR A 98 2.00 -1.65 14.15
C THR A 98 1.65 -3.10 14.52
N SER A 99 2.58 -3.80 15.21
CA SER A 99 2.29 -5.10 15.80
C SER A 99 1.28 -4.98 16.94
N LEU A 100 0.65 -6.10 17.29
CA LEU A 100 0.06 -6.27 18.61
C LEU A 100 1.19 -6.42 19.64
N PRO A 101 0.97 -6.06 20.92
CA PRO A 101 1.92 -6.37 21.99
C PRO A 101 2.22 -7.88 22.03
N GLU A 102 3.49 -8.26 22.22
CA GLU A 102 3.90 -9.68 22.34
C GLU A 102 3.20 -10.39 23.48
N THR A 103 2.87 -9.65 24.55
CA THR A 103 2.06 -10.13 25.67
C THR A 103 0.96 -9.11 25.97
N PRO A 104 -0.23 -9.53 26.45
CA PRO A 104 -1.27 -8.61 26.88
C PRO A 104 -0.72 -7.57 27.87
N GLN A 105 -0.93 -6.28 27.60
CA GLN A 105 -0.40 -5.15 28.37
C GLN A 105 1.14 -5.02 28.38
N GLY A 106 1.85 -5.75 27.49
CA GLY A 106 3.31 -5.65 27.34
C GLY A 106 3.72 -4.39 26.58
N GLU A 107 4.99 -4.00 26.78
CA GLU A 107 5.57 -2.80 26.16
C GLU A 107 6.17 -3.04 24.78
N ARG A 108 6.42 -4.30 24.42
CA ARG A 108 7.05 -4.66 23.13
C ARG A 108 6.02 -4.62 22.01
N ASN A 109 6.06 -3.50 21.30
CA ASN A 109 5.14 -3.18 20.23
C ASN A 109 5.94 -2.62 19.05
N TRP A 110 5.99 -3.34 17.93
CA TRP A 110 6.85 -3.00 16.82
C TRP A 110 6.08 -2.20 15.76
N ASP A 111 6.70 -1.16 15.23
CA ASP A 111 6.13 -0.41 14.12
C ASP A 111 6.57 -1.04 12.78
N TYR A 112 5.65 -1.72 12.09
CA TYR A 112 5.90 -2.37 10.82
C TYR A 112 5.63 -1.47 9.61
N ARG A 113 5.26 -0.22 9.82
CA ARG A 113 5.04 0.76 8.73
C ARG A 113 6.34 1.30 8.14
N TYR A 114 7.44 0.63 8.39
CA TYR A 114 8.76 0.89 7.84
C TYR A 114 9.19 -0.20 6.87
N SER A 115 10.17 0.13 6.03
CA SER A 115 10.81 -0.82 5.14
C SER A 115 11.93 -1.56 5.89
N TRP A 116 11.64 -2.77 6.33
CA TRP A 116 12.62 -3.67 6.98
C TRP A 116 13.33 -4.48 5.90
N ILE A 117 14.65 -4.39 5.82
CA ILE A 117 15.43 -5.06 4.76
C ILE A 117 15.19 -6.57 4.73
N ARG A 118 15.15 -7.21 5.91
CA ARG A 118 14.88 -8.65 6.03
C ARG A 118 13.49 -9.01 5.49
N ASP A 119 12.46 -8.30 5.93
CA ASP A 119 11.07 -8.59 5.58
C ASP A 119 10.83 -8.33 4.09
N SER A 120 11.40 -7.24 3.57
CA SER A 120 11.38 -6.93 2.14
C SER A 120 12.02 -8.03 1.31
N THR A 121 13.17 -8.57 1.73
CA THR A 121 13.86 -9.65 1.03
C THR A 121 12.98 -10.90 0.89
N PHE A 122 12.30 -11.31 1.96
CA PHE A 122 11.39 -12.47 1.90
C PHE A 122 10.14 -12.22 1.06
N ALA A 123 9.56 -11.01 1.18
CA ALA A 123 8.40 -10.63 0.38
C ALA A 123 8.72 -10.61 -1.13
N LEU A 124 9.86 -10.03 -1.49
CA LEU A 124 10.32 -9.99 -2.88
C LEU A 124 10.66 -11.36 -3.42
N TRP A 125 11.27 -12.23 -2.61
CA TRP A 125 11.48 -13.61 -3.01
C TRP A 125 10.18 -14.34 -3.32
N GLY A 126 9.14 -14.12 -2.50
CA GLY A 126 7.80 -14.65 -2.75
C GLY A 126 7.21 -14.15 -4.06
N LEU A 127 7.31 -12.85 -4.35
CA LEU A 127 6.83 -12.25 -5.61
C LEU A 127 7.63 -12.77 -6.82
N TYR A 128 8.95 -12.81 -6.72
CA TYR A 128 9.84 -13.33 -7.76
C TYR A 128 9.52 -14.78 -8.13
N THR A 129 9.27 -15.63 -7.13
CA THR A 129 8.87 -17.04 -7.36
C THR A 129 7.59 -17.18 -8.17
N LEU A 130 6.76 -16.13 -8.20
CA LEU A 130 5.52 -16.05 -8.97
C LEU A 130 5.69 -15.29 -10.30
N GLY A 131 6.93 -14.97 -10.72
CA GLY A 131 7.21 -14.21 -11.94
C GLY A 131 6.79 -12.73 -11.86
N LEU A 132 6.74 -12.17 -10.66
CA LEU A 132 6.39 -10.76 -10.40
C LEU A 132 7.67 -9.99 -10.04
N ASP A 133 8.54 -9.77 -11.02
CA ASP A 133 9.93 -9.34 -10.80
C ASP A 133 10.10 -7.84 -10.65
N ARG A 134 9.19 -7.04 -11.21
CA ARG A 134 9.29 -5.59 -11.26
C ARG A 134 9.44 -4.96 -9.88
N GLU A 135 8.76 -5.50 -8.89
CA GLU A 135 8.82 -5.02 -7.52
C GLU A 135 10.23 -5.20 -6.90
N ALA A 136 10.94 -6.24 -7.33
CA ALA A 136 12.33 -6.47 -6.92
C ALA A 136 13.26 -5.40 -7.52
N ASP A 137 13.11 -5.06 -8.79
CA ASP A 137 13.91 -4.03 -9.47
C ASP A 137 13.69 -2.66 -8.83
N ASP A 138 12.43 -2.29 -8.55
CA ASP A 138 12.07 -1.06 -7.86
C ASP A 138 12.71 -1.00 -6.46
N PHE A 139 12.67 -2.10 -5.71
CA PHE A 139 13.28 -2.18 -4.38
C PHE A 139 14.81 -2.14 -4.42
N PHE A 140 15.45 -2.78 -5.40
CA PHE A 140 16.90 -2.66 -5.58
C PHE A 140 17.34 -1.23 -5.84
N SER A 141 16.55 -0.47 -6.61
CA SER A 141 16.78 0.95 -6.82
C SER A 141 16.70 1.72 -5.50
N PHE A 142 15.68 1.45 -4.69
CA PHE A 142 15.56 2.02 -3.34
C PHE A 142 16.78 1.70 -2.46
N ILE A 143 17.26 0.45 -2.45
CA ILE A 143 18.45 0.07 -1.69
C ILE A 143 19.70 0.79 -2.18
N ALA A 144 19.87 0.92 -3.50
CA ALA A 144 20.99 1.66 -4.08
C ALA A 144 20.99 3.13 -3.62
N ASP A 145 19.83 3.76 -3.58
CA ASP A 145 19.67 5.15 -3.13
C ASP A 145 20.01 5.32 -1.65
N VAL A 146 19.43 4.48 -0.77
CA VAL A 146 19.65 4.59 0.69
C VAL A 146 21.06 4.18 1.11
N SER A 147 21.77 3.35 0.32
CA SER A 147 23.16 3.00 0.53
C SER A 147 24.15 4.04 0.03
N GLY A 148 23.67 5.09 -0.66
CA GLY A 148 24.51 6.10 -1.30
C GLY A 148 25.24 5.58 -2.56
N ALA A 149 24.95 4.38 -3.02
CA ALA A 149 25.64 3.79 -4.19
C ALA A 149 25.39 4.63 -5.46
N THR A 150 24.23 5.23 -5.60
CA THR A 150 23.84 6.10 -6.71
C THR A 150 24.67 7.39 -6.76
N ASN A 151 25.11 7.90 -5.61
CA ASN A 151 25.88 9.14 -5.48
C ASN A 151 27.39 8.91 -5.33
N GLY A 152 27.86 7.65 -5.36
CA GLY A 152 29.25 7.28 -5.11
C GLY A 152 29.66 7.28 -3.63
N GLU A 153 28.76 7.59 -2.74
CA GLU A 153 28.93 7.49 -1.28
C GLU A 153 28.38 6.17 -0.80
N ARG A 154 29.21 5.35 -0.15
CA ARG A 154 28.74 4.06 0.39
C ARG A 154 28.51 4.16 1.87
N HIS A 155 27.28 3.94 2.30
CA HIS A 155 26.91 3.85 3.71
C HIS A 155 26.50 2.41 4.06
N PRO A 156 26.83 1.93 5.28
CA PRO A 156 26.32 0.65 5.76
C PRO A 156 24.79 0.67 5.77
N LEU A 157 24.17 -0.40 5.28
CA LEU A 157 22.72 -0.55 5.34
C LEU A 157 22.27 -0.65 6.79
N GLN A 158 21.19 0.06 7.10
CA GLN A 158 20.49 -0.06 8.38
C GLN A 158 19.49 -1.23 8.33
N VAL A 159 18.99 -1.63 9.48
CA VAL A 159 18.00 -2.71 9.59
C VAL A 159 16.68 -2.31 8.93
N MET A 160 16.31 -1.01 9.01
CA MET A 160 15.07 -0.48 8.45
C MET A 160 15.21 0.98 8.04
N TYR A 161 14.30 1.40 7.17
CA TYR A 161 14.19 2.75 6.63
C TYR A 161 12.73 3.20 6.62
N GLY A 162 12.51 4.52 6.64
CA GLY A 162 11.24 5.09 6.20
C GLY A 162 11.01 4.85 4.70
N VAL A 163 9.78 4.98 4.23
CA VAL A 163 9.45 4.76 2.81
C VAL A 163 10.07 5.79 1.86
N GLY A 164 10.44 6.96 2.34
CA GLY A 164 11.19 7.97 1.60
C GLY A 164 12.71 7.79 1.67
N GLY A 165 13.22 6.73 2.32
CA GLY A 165 14.65 6.50 2.51
C GLY A 165 15.20 7.08 3.81
N GLU A 166 14.36 7.59 4.69
CA GLU A 166 14.78 8.16 5.97
C GLU A 166 15.44 7.07 6.83
N GLN A 167 16.59 7.42 7.41
CA GLN A 167 17.26 6.55 8.36
C GLN A 167 16.50 6.53 9.69
N ILE A 168 16.13 5.35 10.15
CA ILE A 168 15.38 5.17 11.39
C ILE A 168 16.38 4.83 12.51
N GLY A 169 16.56 5.77 13.43
CA GLY A 169 17.43 5.57 14.58
C GLY A 169 16.87 4.55 15.58
N ARG A 170 17.74 4.02 16.45
CA ARG A 170 17.36 3.03 17.50
C ARG A 170 16.24 3.49 18.45
N ALA A 171 15.96 4.78 18.53
CA ALA A 171 14.92 5.34 19.40
C ALA A 171 13.49 5.19 18.84
N HIS A 172 13.32 4.63 17.66
CA HIS A 172 12.04 4.48 16.98
C HIS A 172 11.60 3.01 16.84
N VAL A 173 12.31 2.10 17.52
CA VAL A 173 12.02 0.66 17.55
C VAL A 173 11.39 0.29 18.88
#